data_c837dcd9dc6299752c9c08a2c109d0c6
#
_entry.id   c837dcd9dc6299752c9c08a2c109d0c6
#
_cell.length_a   1.000
_cell.length_b   1.000
_cell.length_c   1.000
_cell.angle_alpha   90.00
_cell.angle_beta   90.00
_cell.angle_gamma   90.00
#
_symmetry.space_group_name_H-M   'P 1'
#
loop_
_entity.id
_entity.type
_entity.pdbx_description
1 polymer ?
#
loop_
_entity_poly.entity_id
_entity_poly.type
_entity_poly.pdbx_seq_one_letter_code
_entity_poly.pdbx_strand_id
1 'polypeptide(L)'
;MGRIITSRDNAAIKALRALVKDSREIKRQGRTLIDGPHLLECYRRRIGSPALIVVSESGSGKPEIAGLLADCPGAEVMTVADGLFRDLSGVATPVGILGVIDVPPTPDDDIRGRCVMLDAVQDAGNVGAILRTAAAAGIGDVVLGPGCAGAWTPRVLRAAQGAHFSLRLHEGVL
;
A
#
# COMPACT_ATOMS: atom_id res chain seq x y z
N MET A 1 4.43 -2.35 26.47
CA MET A 1 5.05 -1.42 25.50
C MET A 1 6.14 -2.22 24.76
N GLY A 2 5.99 -2.41 23.45
CA GLY A 2 6.96 -3.18 22.66
C GLY A 2 8.28 -2.44 22.51
N ARG A 3 9.35 -3.17 22.19
CA ARG A 3 10.68 -2.61 21.95
C ARG A 3 10.68 -1.70 20.71
N ILE A 4 11.08 -0.44 20.86
CA ILE A 4 11.23 0.49 19.73
C ILE A 4 12.47 0.12 18.92
N ILE A 5 12.31 -0.06 17.61
CA ILE A 5 13.41 -0.33 16.69
C ILE A 5 14.04 1.01 16.27
N THR A 6 15.33 1.15 16.51
CA THR A 6 16.11 2.37 16.20
C THR A 6 17.17 2.14 15.13
N SER A 7 17.54 0.89 14.85
CA SER A 7 18.63 0.56 13.92
C SER A 7 18.14 0.42 12.48
N ARG A 8 18.81 1.12 11.57
CA ARG A 8 18.66 0.93 10.11
C ARG A 8 19.12 -0.44 9.62
N ASP A 9 19.96 -1.11 10.40
CA ASP A 9 20.50 -2.44 10.06
C ASP A 9 19.58 -3.60 10.47
N ASN A 10 18.48 -3.30 11.16
CA ASN A 10 17.46 -4.29 11.47
C ASN A 10 16.94 -4.92 10.18
N ALA A 11 16.85 -6.26 10.12
CA ALA A 11 16.47 -7.01 8.92
C ALA A 11 15.06 -6.63 8.42
N ALA A 12 14.10 -6.44 9.34
CA ALA A 12 12.75 -6.03 8.98
C ALA A 12 12.73 -4.64 8.37
N ILE A 13 13.49 -3.68 8.94
CA ILE A 13 13.61 -2.33 8.36
C ILE A 13 14.23 -2.36 6.96
N LYS A 14 15.27 -3.16 6.76
CA LYS A 14 15.88 -3.33 5.42
C LYS A 14 14.88 -3.86 4.41
N ALA A 15 14.10 -4.88 4.78
CA ALA A 15 13.07 -5.45 3.91
C ALA A 15 11.98 -4.41 3.57
N LEU A 16 11.47 -3.66 4.55
CA LEU A 16 10.47 -2.62 4.32
C LEU A 16 10.99 -1.49 3.44
N ARG A 17 12.24 -1.05 3.65
CA ARG A 17 12.86 -0.01 2.79
C ARG A 17 13.02 -0.47 1.35
N ALA A 18 13.26 -1.75 1.11
CA ALA A 18 13.35 -2.31 -0.23
C ALA A 18 12.00 -2.19 -0.96
N LEU A 19 10.88 -2.44 -0.30
CA LEU A 19 9.53 -2.26 -0.86
C LEU A 19 9.22 -0.80 -1.26
N VAL A 20 9.79 0.17 -0.54
CA VAL A 20 9.60 1.60 -0.88
C VAL A 20 10.42 2.00 -2.11
N LYS A 21 11.61 1.42 -2.27
CA LYS A 21 12.62 1.87 -3.25
C LYS A 21 12.54 1.16 -4.59
N ASP A 22 12.11 -0.09 -4.62
CA ASP A 22 12.17 -0.93 -5.82
C ASP A 22 10.87 -1.73 -6.01
N SER A 23 10.17 -1.42 -7.10
CA SER A 23 8.94 -2.14 -7.47
C SER A 23 9.17 -3.63 -7.76
N ARG A 24 10.39 -4.03 -8.13
CA ARG A 24 10.74 -5.46 -8.31
C ARG A 24 10.70 -6.21 -6.98
N GLU A 25 11.05 -5.53 -5.88
CA GLU A 25 10.95 -6.10 -4.55
C GLU A 25 9.50 -6.36 -4.13
N ILE A 26 8.56 -5.49 -4.53
CA ILE A 26 7.13 -5.70 -4.31
C ILE A 26 6.69 -7.00 -5.00
N LYS A 27 7.06 -7.19 -6.27
CA LYS A 27 6.77 -8.42 -7.01
C LYS A 27 7.43 -9.66 -6.39
N ARG A 28 8.70 -9.54 -5.99
CA ARG A 28 9.47 -10.65 -5.40
C ARG A 28 8.91 -11.10 -4.04
N GLN A 29 8.53 -10.13 -3.20
CA GLN A 29 8.02 -10.41 -1.86
C GLN A 29 6.51 -10.65 -1.83
N GLY A 30 5.78 -10.29 -2.88
CA GLY A 30 4.32 -10.33 -2.91
C GLY A 30 3.67 -9.37 -1.90
N ARG A 31 4.39 -8.32 -1.48
CA ARG A 31 3.96 -7.38 -0.45
C ARG A 31 4.22 -5.95 -0.83
N THR A 32 3.42 -5.04 -0.26
CA THR A 32 3.60 -3.59 -0.42
C THR A 32 3.23 -2.85 0.85
N LEU A 33 3.42 -1.52 0.81
CA LEU A 33 3.13 -0.62 1.93
C LEU A 33 1.97 0.30 1.60
N ILE A 34 1.03 0.41 2.52
CA ILE A 34 -0.01 1.44 2.54
C ILE A 34 0.30 2.45 3.64
N ASP A 35 0.31 3.73 3.28
CA ASP A 35 0.75 4.82 4.15
C ASP A 35 -0.44 5.66 4.62
N GLY A 36 -0.59 5.73 5.93
CA GLY A 36 -1.55 6.58 6.60
C GLY A 36 -2.87 5.92 6.99
N PRO A 37 -3.63 6.58 7.89
CA PRO A 37 -4.85 6.05 8.48
C PRO A 37 -5.91 5.70 7.44
N HIS A 38 -6.10 6.58 6.45
CA HIS A 38 -7.14 6.41 5.44
C HIS A 38 -6.98 5.13 4.62
N LEU A 39 -5.76 4.85 4.10
CA LEU A 39 -5.53 3.63 3.31
C LEU A 39 -5.63 2.38 4.18
N LEU A 40 -5.16 2.45 5.42
CA LEU A 40 -5.27 1.36 6.38
C LEU A 40 -6.74 1.04 6.67
N GLU A 41 -7.56 2.06 6.89
CA GLU A 41 -9.00 1.89 7.11
C GLU A 41 -9.72 1.33 5.88
N CYS A 42 -9.41 1.83 4.68
CA CYS A 42 -9.94 1.30 3.43
C CYS A 42 -9.61 -0.18 3.25
N TYR A 43 -8.36 -0.57 3.50
CA TYR A 43 -7.91 -1.96 3.42
C TYR A 43 -8.65 -2.82 4.44
N ARG A 44 -8.68 -2.40 5.70
CA ARG A 44 -9.35 -3.13 6.79
C ARG A 44 -10.82 -3.43 6.48
N ARG A 45 -11.54 -2.41 5.98
CA ARG A 45 -12.98 -2.54 5.67
C ARG A 45 -13.28 -3.47 4.51
N ARG A 46 -12.38 -3.61 3.56
CA ARG A 46 -12.62 -4.35 2.32
C ARG A 46 -11.95 -5.71 2.26
N ILE A 47 -10.79 -5.83 2.87
CA ILE A 47 -9.92 -7.01 2.78
C ILE A 47 -9.76 -7.66 4.15
N GLY A 48 -9.44 -6.87 5.19
CA GLY A 48 -9.20 -7.37 6.55
C GLY A 48 -7.98 -6.73 7.20
N SER A 49 -7.48 -7.34 8.26
CA SER A 49 -6.28 -6.85 8.97
C SER A 49 -5.03 -7.02 8.10
N PRO A 50 -4.14 -6.02 8.06
CA PRO A 50 -2.82 -6.18 7.43
C PRO A 50 -1.97 -7.19 8.22
N ALA A 51 -0.97 -7.78 7.57
CA ALA A 51 -0.06 -8.72 8.21
C ALA A 51 0.79 -8.04 9.30
N LEU A 52 1.22 -6.80 9.03
CA LEU A 52 2.06 -6.00 9.93
C LEU A 52 1.62 -4.53 9.87
N ILE A 53 1.54 -3.89 11.02
CA ILE A 53 1.38 -2.44 11.16
C ILE A 53 2.67 -1.87 11.75
N VAL A 54 3.24 -0.89 11.06
CA VAL A 54 4.41 -0.14 11.55
C VAL A 54 3.93 1.21 12.08
N VAL A 55 4.30 1.51 13.31
CA VAL A 55 3.92 2.76 13.99
C VAL A 55 5.18 3.53 14.35
N SER A 56 5.20 4.83 14.12
CA SER A 56 6.28 5.69 14.60
C SER A 56 6.19 5.87 16.12
N GLU A 57 7.32 6.15 16.76
CA GLU A 57 7.37 6.42 18.20
C GLU A 57 6.38 7.53 18.59
N SER A 58 6.40 8.67 17.89
CA SER A 58 5.47 9.77 18.10
C SER A 58 4.01 9.45 17.71
N GLY A 59 3.82 8.53 16.75
CA GLY A 59 2.51 8.07 16.34
C GLY A 59 1.82 7.18 17.37
N SER A 60 2.59 6.40 18.13
CA SER A 60 2.06 5.43 19.10
C SER A 60 1.22 6.07 20.22
N GLY A 61 1.42 7.36 20.48
CA GLY A 61 0.64 8.13 21.46
C GLY A 61 -0.64 8.77 20.91
N LYS A 62 -0.92 8.65 19.62
CA LYS A 62 -2.08 9.31 19.00
C LYS A 62 -3.35 8.46 19.17
N PRO A 63 -4.47 9.05 19.68
CA PRO A 63 -5.73 8.32 19.86
C PRO A 63 -6.28 7.70 18.57
N GLU A 64 -6.13 8.40 17.43
CA GLU A 64 -6.54 7.89 16.11
C GLU A 64 -5.81 6.59 15.75
N ILE A 65 -4.49 6.54 15.99
CA ILE A 65 -3.69 5.34 15.71
C ILE A 65 -4.04 4.22 16.68
N ALA A 66 -4.27 4.54 17.96
CA ALA A 66 -4.71 3.53 18.93
C ALA A 66 -6.05 2.89 18.54
N GLY A 67 -6.99 3.68 18.03
CA GLY A 67 -8.26 3.17 17.48
C GLY A 67 -8.06 2.20 16.32
N LEU A 68 -7.21 2.57 15.35
CA LEU A 68 -6.92 1.72 14.18
C LEU A 68 -6.23 0.41 14.57
N LEU A 69 -5.33 0.45 15.57
CA LEU A 69 -4.69 -0.75 16.09
C LEU A 69 -5.70 -1.69 16.76
N ALA A 70 -6.63 -1.13 17.56
CA ALA A 70 -7.70 -1.90 18.18
C ALA A 70 -8.62 -2.58 17.15
N ASP A 71 -8.82 -1.93 16.01
CA ASP A 71 -9.62 -2.42 14.90
C ASP A 71 -8.90 -3.49 14.05
N CYS A 72 -7.61 -3.74 14.28
CA CYS A 72 -6.80 -4.73 13.57
C CYS A 72 -6.19 -5.76 14.54
N PRO A 73 -6.98 -6.54 15.29
CA PRO A 73 -6.49 -7.41 16.37
C PRO A 73 -5.57 -8.54 15.89
N GLY A 74 -5.60 -8.88 14.61
CA GLY A 74 -4.75 -9.92 14.02
C GLY A 74 -3.43 -9.44 13.45
N ALA A 75 -3.18 -8.11 13.43
CA ALA A 75 -1.96 -7.55 12.88
C ALA A 75 -0.80 -7.60 13.89
N GLU A 76 0.40 -7.98 13.41
CA GLU A 76 1.61 -7.73 14.16
C GLU A 76 1.86 -6.21 14.23
N VAL A 77 2.31 -5.70 15.37
CA VAL A 77 2.60 -4.27 15.54
C VAL A 77 4.08 -4.05 15.82
N MET A 78 4.72 -3.25 14.99
CA MET A 78 6.13 -2.87 15.11
C MET A 78 6.23 -1.38 15.37
N THR A 79 6.87 -0.97 16.49
CA THR A 79 7.16 0.43 16.76
C THR A 79 8.59 0.78 16.34
N VAL A 80 8.74 1.86 15.59
CA VAL A 80 10.04 2.32 15.08
C VAL A 80 10.29 3.79 15.46
N ALA A 81 11.56 4.18 15.58
CA ALA A 81 11.92 5.58 15.79
C ALA A 81 11.43 6.45 14.61
N ASP A 82 11.07 7.70 14.90
CA ASP A 82 10.50 8.63 13.91
C ASP A 82 11.38 8.84 12.68
N GLY A 83 12.70 8.83 12.85
CA GLY A 83 13.66 8.93 11.75
C GLY A 83 13.57 7.75 10.78
N LEU A 84 13.44 6.53 11.31
CA LEU A 84 13.25 5.32 10.49
C LEU A 84 11.88 5.31 9.82
N PHE A 85 10.84 5.73 10.53
CA PHE A 85 9.50 5.81 9.97
C PHE A 85 9.44 6.75 8.76
N ARG A 86 10.09 7.91 8.82
CA ARG A 86 10.21 8.83 7.67
C ARG A 86 10.89 8.22 6.46
N ASP A 87 11.88 7.34 6.67
CA ASP A 87 12.53 6.61 5.57
C ASP A 87 11.59 5.60 4.90
N LEU A 88 10.57 5.11 5.59
CA LEU A 88 9.56 4.16 5.09
C LEU A 88 8.34 4.86 4.49
N SER A 89 7.99 6.02 5.02
CA SER A 89 6.89 6.83 4.51
C SER A 89 7.36 7.64 3.29
N GLY A 90 6.57 7.67 2.26
CA GLY A 90 6.87 8.48 1.07
C GLY A 90 6.39 9.92 1.16
N VAL A 91 6.05 10.44 2.37
CA VAL A 91 5.56 11.82 2.57
C VAL A 91 6.47 12.59 3.52
N ALA A 92 6.51 13.92 3.35
CA ALA A 92 7.36 14.78 4.16
C ALA A 92 6.94 14.82 5.63
N THR A 93 5.64 14.79 5.90
CA THR A 93 5.04 14.82 7.25
C THR A 93 4.11 13.63 7.45
N PRO A 94 4.66 12.43 7.75
CA PRO A 94 3.83 11.25 7.93
C PRO A 94 2.98 11.32 9.20
N VAL A 95 1.80 10.74 9.16
CA VAL A 95 0.91 10.66 10.34
C VAL A 95 1.46 9.74 11.41
N GLY A 96 2.25 8.73 11.01
CA GLY A 96 2.93 7.83 11.92
C GLY A 96 2.38 6.41 11.95
N ILE A 97 1.65 5.97 10.92
CA ILE A 97 1.16 4.61 10.75
C ILE A 97 1.29 4.15 9.30
N LEU A 98 1.79 2.93 9.12
CA LEU A 98 1.88 2.21 7.84
C LEU A 98 1.30 0.81 8.00
N GLY A 99 0.66 0.28 6.97
CA GLY A 99 0.33 -1.14 6.88
C GLY A 99 1.21 -1.85 5.86
N VAL A 100 1.64 -3.07 6.18
CA VAL A 100 2.22 -4.01 5.21
C VAL A 100 1.14 -4.98 4.80
N ILE A 101 0.84 -5.01 3.50
CA ILE A 101 -0.25 -5.81 2.94
C ILE A 101 0.29 -6.76 1.87
N ASP A 102 -0.36 -7.89 1.72
CA ASP A 102 -0.08 -8.79 0.61
C ASP A 102 -0.66 -8.20 -0.69
N VAL A 103 0.10 -8.33 -1.78
CA VAL A 103 -0.37 -7.96 -3.12
C VAL A 103 -1.19 -9.12 -3.67
N PRO A 104 -2.46 -8.90 -4.03
CA PRO A 104 -3.25 -9.95 -4.63
C PRO A 104 -2.62 -10.47 -5.91
N PRO A 105 -2.76 -11.75 -6.25
CA PRO A 105 -2.35 -12.26 -7.55
C PRO A 105 -3.11 -11.55 -8.67
N THR A 106 -2.48 -11.43 -9.83
CA THR A 106 -3.19 -10.98 -11.03
C THR A 106 -4.36 -11.93 -11.30
N PRO A 107 -5.57 -11.41 -11.53
CA PRO A 107 -6.71 -12.25 -11.87
C PRO A 107 -6.40 -13.10 -13.12
N ASP A 108 -6.72 -14.37 -13.08
CA ASP A 108 -6.54 -15.34 -14.18
C ASP A 108 -7.80 -15.58 -15.00
N ASP A 109 -8.93 -15.04 -14.55
CA ASP A 109 -10.20 -15.10 -15.24
C ASP A 109 -10.36 -13.97 -16.27
N ASP A 110 -11.18 -14.24 -17.30
CA ASP A 110 -11.47 -13.30 -18.37
C ASP A 110 -12.08 -12.00 -17.86
N ILE A 111 -11.72 -10.89 -18.50
CA ILE A 111 -12.34 -9.59 -18.27
C ILE A 111 -13.77 -9.65 -18.83
N ARG A 112 -14.76 -9.45 -17.96
CA ARG A 112 -16.17 -9.46 -18.32
C ARG A 112 -16.75 -8.06 -18.21
N GLY A 113 -17.12 -7.49 -19.35
CA GLY A 113 -17.77 -6.19 -19.41
C GLY A 113 -16.81 -5.04 -19.70
N ARG A 114 -17.04 -3.90 -19.05
CA ARG A 114 -16.23 -2.68 -19.27
C ARG A 114 -14.93 -2.75 -18.50
N CYS A 115 -13.83 -2.44 -19.17
CA CYS A 115 -12.52 -2.26 -18.53
C CYS A 115 -11.88 -0.94 -18.97
N VAL A 116 -10.89 -0.52 -18.21
CA VAL A 116 -9.96 0.56 -18.59
C VAL A 116 -8.63 -0.07 -18.91
N MET A 117 -8.03 0.33 -20.05
CA MET A 117 -6.69 -0.09 -20.42
C MET A 117 -5.73 1.11 -20.36
N LEU A 118 -4.63 0.95 -19.67
CA LEU A 118 -3.55 1.92 -19.60
C LEU A 118 -2.38 1.41 -20.45
N ASP A 119 -1.90 2.26 -21.34
CA ASP A 119 -0.72 1.98 -22.17
C ASP A 119 0.38 3.00 -21.86
N ALA A 120 1.52 2.51 -21.37
CA ALA A 120 2.71 3.28 -21.05
C ALA A 120 2.48 4.53 -20.15
N VAL A 121 1.51 4.48 -19.24
CA VAL A 121 1.26 5.58 -18.27
C VAL A 121 2.30 5.50 -17.15
N GLN A 122 3.37 6.29 -17.27
CA GLN A 122 4.55 6.21 -16.38
C GLN A 122 4.39 6.97 -15.07
N ASP A 123 3.58 8.01 -15.04
CA ASP A 123 3.38 8.81 -13.82
C ASP A 123 2.46 8.10 -12.82
N ALA A 124 2.96 7.90 -11.61
CA ALA A 124 2.23 7.21 -10.54
C ALA A 124 0.96 7.96 -10.09
N GLY A 125 0.97 9.30 -10.16
CA GLY A 125 -0.18 10.12 -9.86
C GLY A 125 -1.30 9.92 -10.89
N ASN A 126 -0.94 9.88 -12.18
CA ASN A 126 -1.88 9.64 -13.26
C ASN A 126 -2.47 8.23 -13.19
N VAL A 127 -1.64 7.20 -13.00
CA VAL A 127 -2.15 5.82 -12.79
C VAL A 127 -3.13 5.81 -11.62
N GLY A 128 -2.75 6.35 -10.47
CA GLY A 128 -3.62 6.38 -9.29
C GLY A 128 -4.93 7.16 -9.52
N ALA A 129 -4.89 8.28 -10.21
CA ALA A 129 -6.08 9.07 -10.55
C ALA A 129 -7.04 8.28 -11.48
N ILE A 130 -6.48 7.57 -12.46
CA ILE A 130 -7.28 6.73 -13.37
C ILE A 130 -7.93 5.58 -12.59
N LEU A 131 -7.18 4.88 -11.72
CA LEU A 131 -7.73 3.83 -10.88
C LEU A 131 -8.89 4.34 -10.01
N ARG A 132 -8.71 5.49 -9.38
CA ARG A 132 -9.76 6.11 -8.55
C ARG A 132 -11.01 6.46 -9.37
N THR A 133 -10.81 7.01 -10.57
CA THR A 133 -11.91 7.37 -11.48
C THR A 133 -12.63 6.13 -11.98
N ALA A 134 -11.91 5.07 -12.36
CA ALA A 134 -12.48 3.80 -12.79
C ALA A 134 -13.36 3.19 -11.69
N ALA A 135 -12.86 3.13 -10.46
CA ALA A 135 -13.62 2.64 -9.31
C ALA A 135 -14.89 3.47 -9.06
N ALA A 136 -14.79 4.80 -9.12
CA ALA A 136 -15.95 5.70 -8.96
C ALA A 136 -16.98 5.55 -10.07
N ALA A 137 -16.56 5.22 -11.29
CA ALA A 137 -17.43 4.97 -12.44
C ALA A 137 -18.03 3.53 -12.46
N GLY A 138 -17.76 2.71 -11.45
CA GLY A 138 -18.24 1.32 -11.37
C GLY A 138 -17.58 0.39 -12.39
N ILE A 139 -16.39 0.72 -12.87
CA ILE A 139 -15.58 -0.16 -13.72
C ILE A 139 -14.77 -1.06 -12.79
N GLY A 140 -14.93 -2.37 -12.91
CA GLY A 140 -14.30 -3.35 -12.03
C GLY A 140 -12.90 -3.76 -12.45
N ASP A 141 -12.57 -3.71 -13.74
CA ASP A 141 -11.34 -4.23 -14.32
C ASP A 141 -10.47 -3.11 -14.88
N VAL A 142 -9.18 -3.13 -14.54
CA VAL A 142 -8.18 -2.22 -15.11
C VAL A 142 -6.96 -3.02 -15.55
N VAL A 143 -6.61 -2.88 -16.81
CA VAL A 143 -5.43 -3.51 -17.44
C VAL A 143 -4.30 -2.50 -17.50
N LEU A 144 -3.14 -2.86 -16.99
CA LEU A 144 -1.93 -2.06 -17.08
C LEU A 144 -0.94 -2.74 -18.04
N GLY A 145 -0.79 -2.15 -19.20
CA GLY A 145 0.17 -2.57 -20.22
C GLY A 145 1.62 -2.25 -19.85
N PRO A 146 2.57 -2.68 -20.71
CA PRO A 146 3.99 -2.41 -20.52
C PRO A 146 4.29 -0.90 -20.38
N GLY A 147 5.29 -0.57 -19.58
CA GLY A 147 5.70 0.81 -19.37
C GLY A 147 4.83 1.64 -18.43
N CYS A 148 3.76 1.08 -17.88
CA CYS A 148 3.00 1.75 -16.82
C CYS A 148 3.76 1.74 -15.49
N ALA A 149 3.52 2.76 -14.66
CA ALA A 149 3.94 2.71 -13.26
C ALA A 149 3.23 1.52 -12.58
N GLY A 150 3.98 0.75 -11.79
CA GLY A 150 3.46 -0.44 -11.12
C GLY A 150 2.30 -0.09 -10.18
N ALA A 151 1.16 -0.74 -10.36
CA ALA A 151 -0.08 -0.42 -9.64
C ALA A 151 0.07 -0.52 -8.13
N TRP A 152 0.83 -1.49 -7.66
CA TRP A 152 1.01 -1.77 -6.23
C TRP A 152 2.17 -1.01 -5.57
N THR A 153 2.76 -0.03 -6.26
CA THR A 153 3.75 0.84 -5.61
C THR A 153 3.10 1.77 -4.59
N PRO A 154 3.76 2.08 -3.46
CA PRO A 154 3.21 2.97 -2.44
C PRO A 154 2.78 4.34 -2.98
N ARG A 155 3.43 4.83 -4.05
CA ARG A 155 3.09 6.09 -4.71
C ARG A 155 1.75 6.00 -5.45
N VAL A 156 1.50 4.92 -6.19
CA VAL A 156 0.23 4.69 -6.90
C VAL A 156 -0.89 4.42 -5.90
N LEU A 157 -0.66 3.59 -4.88
CA LEU A 157 -1.62 3.31 -3.81
C LEU A 157 -2.11 4.59 -3.13
N ARG A 158 -1.19 5.51 -2.84
CA ARG A 158 -1.53 6.81 -2.26
C ARG A 158 -2.36 7.66 -3.21
N ALA A 159 -1.96 7.76 -4.47
CA ALA A 159 -2.70 8.53 -5.48
C ALA A 159 -4.11 7.98 -5.74
N ALA A 160 -4.28 6.68 -5.68
CA ALA A 160 -5.56 6.00 -5.89
C ALA A 160 -6.48 6.01 -4.67
N GLN A 161 -6.00 6.42 -3.48
CA GLN A 161 -6.85 6.61 -2.29
C GLN A 161 -7.69 5.38 -1.92
N GLY A 162 -7.15 4.17 -2.05
CA GLY A 162 -7.82 2.92 -1.70
C GLY A 162 -8.70 2.31 -2.80
N ALA A 163 -8.72 2.87 -4.01
CA ALA A 163 -9.45 2.31 -5.15
C ALA A 163 -9.02 0.88 -5.48
N HIS A 164 -7.75 0.53 -5.25
CA HIS A 164 -7.19 -0.82 -5.43
C HIS A 164 -8.05 -1.91 -4.82
N PHE A 165 -8.60 -1.66 -3.64
CA PHE A 165 -9.35 -2.66 -2.87
C PHE A 165 -10.78 -2.91 -3.40
N SER A 166 -11.15 -2.26 -4.49
CA SER A 166 -12.44 -2.47 -5.20
C SER A 166 -12.26 -2.78 -6.68
N LEU A 167 -11.02 -2.87 -7.15
CA LEU A 167 -10.68 -3.13 -8.55
C LEU A 167 -9.99 -4.48 -8.72
N ARG A 168 -10.16 -5.09 -9.86
CA ARG A 168 -9.32 -6.19 -10.33
C ARG A 168 -8.24 -5.60 -11.24
N LEU A 169 -7.00 -5.72 -10.84
CA LEU A 169 -5.87 -5.14 -11.54
C LEU A 169 -5.11 -6.22 -12.30
N HIS A 170 -5.03 -6.07 -13.60
CA HIS A 170 -4.36 -6.99 -14.51
C HIS A 170 -3.04 -6.37 -14.95
N GLU A 171 -1.93 -6.74 -14.30
CA GLU A 171 -0.60 -6.26 -14.65
C GLU A 171 0.16 -7.31 -15.46
N GLY A 172 0.85 -6.85 -16.52
CA GLY A 172 1.72 -7.72 -17.33
C GLY A 172 0.97 -8.66 -18.28
N VAL A 173 -0.24 -8.33 -18.65
CA VAL A 173 -1.13 -9.17 -19.49
C VAL A 173 -0.91 -8.91 -21.01
N LEU A 174 0.00 -8.00 -21.40
CA LEU A 174 0.30 -7.69 -22.80
C LEU A 174 1.75 -7.99 -23.16
#